data_2a36bac9cedcf7cdc9ed1fa0edf03095
#
_entry.id   2a36bac9cedcf7cdc9ed1fa0edf03095
#
_cell.length_a   1.000
_cell.length_b   1.000
_cell.length_c   1.000
_cell.angle_alpha   90.00
_cell.angle_beta   90.00
_cell.angle_gamma   90.00
#
_symmetry.space_group_name_H-M   'P 1'
#
loop_
_entity.id
_entity.type
_entity.pdbx_description
1 polymer ?
#
loop_
_entity_poly.entity_id
_entity_poly.type
_entity_poly.pdbx_seq_one_letter_code
_entity_poly.pdbx_strand_id
1 'polypeptide(L)'
;KRTSIRLYKSGDAKGINAMFTKHTPYLRDDAYWTWINRIVGQSISVVAECDDRIIGHYAVVPRNLIVKNRVLKAALGIHAFVDPDFRREISIFEISNYLYRIAQDKGIQVIYGFPNVNYRQIQVRIERWKEVALFKSYELPSDKGLDNIKTTIQFDEIKDIDYEHLFRLSEMLASESVMNEVRLETNTNYWISRYMLNPQTPYLLYALSKCGVPIGYMVTKRYKNNGNCYSHIVDYILSDNSYMDDVISSYLNNEKAECDYFSFWKGDSVFERSIEKSGFVETGFETFLAIKLLDKSLSELDVLLDFDNWRLVMGDSDAF
;
A
#
# COMPACT_ATOMS: atom_id res chain seq x y z
N LYS A 1 21.90 -30.47 8.19
CA LYS A 1 21.16 -29.64 7.22
C LYS A 1 21.99 -28.39 6.93
N ARG A 2 22.22 -28.10 5.64
CA ARG A 2 22.95 -26.90 5.21
C ARG A 2 21.95 -25.77 4.94
N THR A 3 21.97 -24.74 5.76
CA THR A 3 21.11 -23.56 5.62
C THR A 3 21.94 -22.39 5.09
N SER A 4 21.37 -21.63 4.16
CA SER A 4 21.98 -20.40 3.62
C SER A 4 20.91 -19.34 3.33
N ILE A 5 21.34 -18.08 3.37
CA ILE A 5 20.52 -16.92 2.97
C ILE A 5 21.19 -16.26 1.77
N ARG A 6 20.40 -15.93 0.74
CA ARG A 6 20.91 -15.29 -0.46
C ARG A 6 19.86 -14.37 -1.10
N LEU A 7 20.29 -13.57 -2.05
CA LEU A 7 19.37 -12.83 -2.91
C LEU A 7 18.51 -13.77 -3.76
N TYR A 8 17.29 -13.32 -4.04
CA TYR A 8 16.40 -13.94 -5.00
C TYR A 8 17.07 -14.06 -6.38
N LYS A 9 16.87 -15.18 -7.04
CA LYS A 9 17.27 -15.42 -8.43
C LYS A 9 16.09 -15.95 -9.25
N SER A 10 16.21 -15.88 -10.56
CA SER A 10 15.20 -16.46 -11.47
C SER A 10 14.97 -17.93 -11.13
N GLY A 11 13.69 -18.34 -11.08
CA GLY A 11 13.29 -19.69 -10.70
C GLY A 11 12.90 -19.89 -9.23
N ASP A 12 13.26 -18.97 -8.33
CA ASP A 12 12.91 -19.08 -6.90
C ASP A 12 11.41 -18.96 -6.64
N ALA A 13 10.66 -18.29 -7.53
CA ALA A 13 9.22 -18.10 -7.41
C ALA A 13 8.48 -19.41 -7.13
N LYS A 14 8.87 -20.49 -7.81
CA LYS A 14 8.27 -21.82 -7.62
C LYS A 14 8.45 -22.34 -6.17
N GLY A 15 9.65 -22.20 -5.63
CA GLY A 15 9.94 -22.63 -4.26
C GLY A 15 9.26 -21.74 -3.21
N ILE A 16 9.23 -20.44 -3.44
CA ILE A 16 8.54 -19.47 -2.58
C ILE A 16 7.03 -19.78 -2.58
N ASN A 17 6.43 -19.98 -3.76
CA ASN A 17 5.01 -20.32 -3.89
C ASN A 17 4.68 -21.63 -3.15
N ALA A 18 5.51 -22.68 -3.33
CA ALA A 18 5.31 -23.94 -2.64
C ALA A 18 5.32 -23.77 -1.11
N MET A 19 6.21 -22.93 -0.58
CA MET A 19 6.26 -22.59 0.84
C MET A 19 5.01 -21.83 1.28
N PHE A 20 4.62 -20.77 0.57
CA PHE A 20 3.45 -19.96 0.95
C PHE A 20 2.15 -20.76 0.85
N THR A 21 1.92 -21.50 -0.24
CA THR A 21 0.69 -22.27 -0.47
C THR A 21 0.44 -23.32 0.62
N LYS A 22 1.50 -23.87 1.19
CA LYS A 22 1.39 -24.84 2.29
C LYS A 22 0.80 -24.23 3.57
N HIS A 23 1.00 -22.92 3.80
CA HIS A 23 0.72 -22.29 5.09
C HIS A 23 -0.20 -21.08 5.01
N THR A 24 -0.50 -20.59 3.81
CA THR A 24 -1.35 -19.41 3.61
C THR A 24 -2.32 -19.64 2.46
N PRO A 25 -3.51 -19.01 2.48
CA PRO A 25 -4.46 -19.09 1.37
C PRO A 25 -4.05 -18.26 0.14
N TYR A 26 -2.94 -17.52 0.21
CA TYR A 26 -2.51 -16.63 -0.86
C TYR A 26 -1.76 -17.40 -1.93
N LEU A 27 -2.36 -17.45 -3.12
CA LEU A 27 -1.72 -17.96 -4.34
C LEU A 27 -1.09 -16.79 -5.09
N ARG A 28 0.23 -16.86 -5.30
CA ARG A 28 0.98 -15.91 -6.12
C ARG A 28 1.59 -16.65 -7.27
N ASP A 29 1.12 -16.34 -8.48
CA ASP A 29 1.63 -16.96 -9.72
C ASP A 29 2.93 -16.29 -10.21
N ASP A 30 3.46 -16.79 -11.31
CA ASP A 30 4.68 -16.24 -11.91
C ASP A 30 4.48 -14.82 -12.43
N ALA A 31 3.27 -14.45 -12.84
CA ALA A 31 2.94 -13.09 -13.25
C ALA A 31 3.07 -12.12 -12.08
N TYR A 32 2.57 -12.50 -10.89
CA TYR A 32 2.73 -11.71 -9.67
C TYR A 32 4.22 -11.50 -9.32
N TRP A 33 5.03 -12.56 -9.36
CA TRP A 33 6.45 -12.44 -9.03
C TRP A 33 7.22 -11.62 -10.06
N THR A 34 6.85 -11.67 -11.32
CA THR A 34 7.38 -10.79 -12.36
C THR A 34 7.00 -9.35 -12.09
N TRP A 35 5.74 -9.10 -11.76
CA TRP A 35 5.22 -7.77 -11.47
C TRP A 35 5.93 -7.14 -10.26
N ILE A 36 5.99 -7.81 -9.12
CA ILE A 36 6.56 -7.24 -7.88
C ILE A 36 8.08 -7.04 -7.99
N ASN A 37 8.78 -7.93 -8.69
CA ASN A 37 10.25 -7.88 -8.78
C ASN A 37 10.78 -7.01 -9.93
N ARG A 38 9.98 -6.72 -10.95
CA ARG A 38 10.46 -6.02 -12.16
C ARG A 38 9.68 -4.77 -12.52
N ILE A 39 8.38 -4.73 -12.24
CA ILE A 39 7.49 -3.66 -12.72
C ILE A 39 7.31 -2.60 -11.64
N VAL A 40 6.95 -2.98 -10.41
CA VAL A 40 6.58 -2.02 -9.36
C VAL A 40 7.77 -1.28 -8.76
N GLY A 41 9.00 -1.80 -8.85
CA GLY A 41 10.12 -1.06 -8.28
C GLY A 41 11.36 -1.89 -8.00
N GLN A 42 11.59 -2.97 -8.72
CA GLN A 42 12.81 -3.79 -8.55
C GLN A 42 13.03 -4.18 -7.09
N SER A 43 12.16 -5.00 -6.54
CA SER A 43 12.25 -5.40 -5.13
C SER A 43 13.63 -5.95 -4.78
N ILE A 44 14.08 -5.66 -3.56
CA ILE A 44 15.21 -6.32 -2.94
C ILE A 44 14.62 -7.52 -2.20
N SER A 45 14.81 -8.71 -2.74
CA SER A 45 14.20 -9.93 -2.22
C SER A 45 15.28 -10.93 -1.82
N VAL A 46 15.11 -11.56 -0.66
CA VAL A 46 16.01 -12.58 -0.12
C VAL A 46 15.25 -13.86 0.17
N VAL A 47 15.93 -14.98 -0.01
CA VAL A 47 15.41 -16.30 0.31
C VAL A 47 16.35 -17.01 1.30
N ALA A 48 15.78 -17.82 2.15
CA ALA A 48 16.51 -18.79 2.95
C ALA A 48 16.30 -20.19 2.37
N GLU A 49 17.36 -20.95 2.22
CA GLU A 49 17.36 -22.30 1.71
C GLU A 49 17.87 -23.30 2.75
N CYS A 50 17.31 -24.49 2.74
CA CYS A 50 17.81 -25.64 3.50
C CYS A 50 17.78 -26.87 2.58
N ASP A 51 18.95 -27.47 2.30
CA ASP A 51 19.07 -28.64 1.43
C ASP A 51 18.30 -28.46 0.10
N ASP A 52 18.58 -27.37 -0.62
CA ASP A 52 18.00 -26.95 -1.91
C ASP A 52 16.49 -26.60 -1.87
N ARG A 53 15.88 -26.56 -0.70
CA ARG A 53 14.50 -26.14 -0.53
C ARG A 53 14.42 -24.73 0.02
N ILE A 54 13.58 -23.86 -0.58
CA ILE A 54 13.26 -22.53 -0.03
C ILE A 54 12.37 -22.71 1.21
N ILE A 55 12.85 -22.17 2.33
CA ILE A 55 12.22 -22.28 3.65
C ILE A 55 11.92 -20.91 4.29
N GLY A 56 12.34 -19.84 3.66
CA GLY A 56 12.06 -18.48 4.12
C GLY A 56 12.16 -17.47 3.01
N HIS A 57 11.47 -16.36 3.16
CA HIS A 57 11.45 -15.25 2.23
C HIS A 57 11.19 -13.94 2.95
N TYR A 58 11.83 -12.87 2.50
CA TYR A 58 11.49 -11.50 2.85
C TYR A 58 11.91 -10.57 1.73
N ALA A 59 11.11 -9.54 1.46
CA ALA A 59 11.42 -8.56 0.44
C ALA A 59 11.09 -7.13 0.90
N VAL A 60 11.76 -6.16 0.27
CA VAL A 60 11.38 -4.76 0.33
C VAL A 60 11.23 -4.20 -1.08
N VAL A 61 10.21 -3.37 -1.29
CA VAL A 61 9.96 -2.66 -2.54
C VAL A 61 10.39 -1.22 -2.36
N PRO A 62 11.45 -0.75 -3.08
CA PRO A 62 11.90 0.62 -2.99
C PRO A 62 10.77 1.60 -3.34
N ARG A 63 10.54 2.58 -2.46
CA ARG A 63 9.59 3.64 -2.64
C ARG A 63 9.96 4.81 -1.74
N ASN A 64 10.19 5.98 -2.33
CA ASN A 64 10.64 7.14 -1.56
C ASN A 64 9.54 7.68 -0.64
N LEU A 65 9.97 8.21 0.51
CA LEU A 65 9.15 9.05 1.38
C LEU A 65 9.52 10.51 1.14
N ILE A 66 8.53 11.37 1.03
CA ILE A 66 8.72 12.80 1.10
C ILE A 66 8.42 13.22 2.53
N VAL A 67 9.40 13.83 3.19
CA VAL A 67 9.31 14.30 4.57
C VAL A 67 9.73 15.77 4.60
N LYS A 68 8.82 16.68 4.93
CA LYS A 68 9.08 18.15 4.92
C LYS A 68 9.78 18.61 3.64
N ASN A 69 9.29 18.20 2.48
CA ASN A 69 9.87 18.50 1.16
C ASN A 69 11.26 17.88 0.89
N ARG A 70 11.76 17.00 1.75
CA ARG A 70 12.97 16.19 1.50
C ARG A 70 12.57 14.80 1.04
N VAL A 71 13.32 14.25 0.09
CA VAL A 71 13.15 12.88 -0.37
C VAL A 71 14.06 11.97 0.44
N LEU A 72 13.47 11.03 1.17
CA LEU A 72 14.17 9.94 1.83
C LEU A 72 14.05 8.67 0.98
N LYS A 73 15.16 7.99 0.73
CA LYS A 73 15.13 6.67 0.10
C LYS A 73 14.52 5.67 1.07
N ALA A 74 13.33 5.21 0.77
CA ALA A 74 12.61 4.27 1.62
C ALA A 74 12.19 3.01 0.86
N ALA A 75 11.63 2.03 1.57
CA ALA A 75 11.10 0.83 0.96
C ALA A 75 9.95 0.24 1.80
N LEU A 76 8.97 -0.35 1.13
CA LEU A 76 7.90 -1.11 1.77
C LEU A 76 8.37 -2.54 2.06
N GLY A 77 8.31 -2.97 3.32
CA GLY A 77 8.57 -4.36 3.72
C GLY A 77 7.38 -5.26 3.42
N ILE A 78 7.63 -6.35 2.69
CA ILE A 78 6.58 -7.28 2.24
C ILE A 78 7.01 -8.74 2.39
N HIS A 79 6.03 -9.63 2.56
CA HIS A 79 6.17 -11.09 2.45
C HIS A 79 7.22 -11.70 3.39
N ALA A 80 7.37 -11.18 4.60
CA ALA A 80 8.24 -11.76 5.61
C ALA A 80 7.65 -13.10 6.11
N PHE A 81 8.30 -14.21 5.81
CA PHE A 81 7.82 -15.53 6.19
C PHE A 81 8.96 -16.55 6.33
N VAL A 82 8.82 -17.44 7.32
CA VAL A 82 9.64 -18.65 7.50
C VAL A 82 8.71 -19.83 7.63
N ASP A 83 8.96 -20.88 6.87
CA ASP A 83 8.23 -22.16 6.97
C ASP A 83 8.27 -22.64 8.41
N PRO A 84 7.12 -22.81 9.09
CA PRO A 84 7.05 -23.23 10.49
C PRO A 84 7.86 -24.48 10.82
N ASP A 85 7.97 -25.43 9.88
CA ASP A 85 8.69 -26.67 10.07
C ASP A 85 10.22 -26.47 10.14
N PHE A 86 10.72 -25.29 9.73
CA PHE A 86 12.14 -24.95 9.67
C PHE A 86 12.56 -23.82 10.60
N ARG A 87 11.71 -23.39 11.54
CA ARG A 87 12.03 -22.30 12.49
C ARG A 87 13.17 -22.64 13.46
N ARG A 88 13.57 -23.91 13.56
CA ARG A 88 14.73 -24.32 14.32
C ARG A 88 16.03 -24.20 13.55
N GLU A 89 15.97 -24.24 12.21
CA GLU A 89 17.08 -24.14 11.30
C GLU A 89 17.44 -22.69 10.95
N ILE A 90 16.43 -21.81 10.92
CA ILE A 90 16.62 -20.39 10.64
C ILE A 90 15.49 -19.56 11.26
N SER A 91 15.84 -18.39 11.74
CA SER A 91 14.88 -17.41 12.24
C SER A 91 14.57 -16.33 11.20
N ILE A 92 13.39 -15.73 11.30
CA ILE A 92 13.05 -14.54 10.48
C ILE A 92 14.04 -13.38 10.73
N PHE A 93 14.60 -13.29 11.93
CA PHE A 93 15.58 -12.27 12.29
C PHE A 93 16.90 -12.38 11.49
N GLU A 94 17.38 -13.60 11.20
CA GLU A 94 18.56 -13.79 10.35
C GLU A 94 18.29 -13.35 8.92
N ILE A 95 17.11 -13.67 8.37
CA ILE A 95 16.68 -13.24 7.04
C ILE A 95 16.54 -11.72 6.98
N SER A 96 15.90 -11.12 7.98
CA SER A 96 15.72 -9.67 8.09
C SER A 96 17.05 -8.92 8.14
N ASN A 97 17.99 -9.39 8.98
CA ASN A 97 19.30 -8.76 9.10
C ASN A 97 20.10 -8.82 7.79
N TYR A 98 20.00 -9.93 7.06
CA TYR A 98 20.62 -10.05 5.76
C TYR A 98 20.02 -9.06 4.75
N LEU A 99 18.68 -8.98 4.70
CA LEU A 99 17.94 -8.04 3.85
C LEU A 99 18.28 -6.59 4.20
N TYR A 100 18.28 -6.23 5.48
CA TYR A 100 18.53 -4.85 5.92
C TYR A 100 19.92 -4.35 5.55
N ARG A 101 20.95 -5.21 5.63
CA ARG A 101 22.30 -4.86 5.17
C ARG A 101 22.31 -4.55 3.67
N ILE A 102 21.71 -5.41 2.85
CA ILE A 102 21.64 -5.19 1.41
C ILE A 102 20.84 -3.92 1.08
N ALA A 103 19.73 -3.71 1.76
CA ALA A 103 18.91 -2.50 1.58
C ALA A 103 19.72 -1.23 1.93
N GLN A 104 20.45 -1.26 3.05
CA GLN A 104 21.32 -0.17 3.48
C GLN A 104 22.45 0.09 2.48
N ASP A 105 23.11 -0.96 1.97
CA ASP A 105 24.16 -0.85 0.95
C ASP A 105 23.64 -0.24 -0.35
N LYS A 106 22.34 -0.41 -0.64
CA LYS A 106 21.63 0.23 -1.77
C LYS A 106 21.15 1.65 -1.45
N GLY A 107 21.44 2.15 -0.26
CA GLY A 107 21.11 3.50 0.18
C GLY A 107 19.69 3.68 0.72
N ILE A 108 18.95 2.60 1.00
CA ILE A 108 17.67 2.70 1.70
C ILE A 108 17.91 3.17 3.13
N GLN A 109 17.22 4.24 3.53
CA GLN A 109 17.38 4.88 4.84
C GLN A 109 16.29 4.42 5.82
N VAL A 110 15.07 4.16 5.30
CA VAL A 110 13.91 3.77 6.11
C VAL A 110 13.18 2.63 5.41
N ILE A 111 12.80 1.59 6.15
CA ILE A 111 11.80 0.63 5.70
C ILE A 111 10.52 0.91 6.50
N TYR A 112 9.40 1.03 5.82
CA TYR A 112 8.08 1.09 6.45
C TYR A 112 7.30 -0.19 6.15
N GLY A 113 6.31 -0.50 6.96
CA GLY A 113 5.51 -1.70 6.74
C GLY A 113 4.24 -1.74 7.59
N PHE A 114 3.36 -2.65 7.19
CA PHE A 114 2.06 -2.88 7.82
C PHE A 114 2.01 -4.32 8.34
N PRO A 115 2.69 -4.62 9.46
CA PRO A 115 2.77 -5.99 9.98
C PRO A 115 1.41 -6.47 10.46
N ASN A 116 1.15 -7.77 10.26
CA ASN A 116 0.05 -8.42 10.95
C ASN A 116 0.34 -8.57 12.45
N VAL A 117 -0.70 -8.87 13.23
CA VAL A 117 -0.64 -8.97 14.70
C VAL A 117 0.49 -9.90 15.18
N ASN A 118 0.69 -11.03 14.50
CA ASN A 118 1.70 -12.03 14.89
C ASN A 118 3.13 -11.53 14.62
N TYR A 119 3.37 -10.90 13.47
CA TYR A 119 4.70 -10.44 13.09
C TYR A 119 5.08 -9.12 13.78
N ARG A 120 4.13 -8.28 14.13
CA ARG A 120 4.35 -7.03 14.87
C ARG A 120 5.23 -7.21 16.11
N GLN A 121 4.96 -8.23 16.91
CA GLN A 121 5.73 -8.49 18.14
C GLN A 121 7.21 -8.80 17.83
N ILE A 122 7.47 -9.52 16.75
CA ILE A 122 8.83 -9.84 16.29
C ILE A 122 9.50 -8.57 15.79
N GLN A 123 8.85 -7.80 14.94
CA GLN A 123 9.40 -6.55 14.40
C GLN A 123 9.79 -5.57 15.51
N VAL A 124 8.89 -5.30 16.44
CA VAL A 124 9.14 -4.29 17.48
C VAL A 124 10.17 -4.79 18.49
N ARG A 125 10.01 -5.99 19.04
CA ARG A 125 10.84 -6.47 20.15
C ARG A 125 12.20 -6.99 19.72
N ILE A 126 12.26 -7.68 18.58
CA ILE A 126 13.47 -8.37 18.12
C ILE A 126 14.17 -7.55 17.05
N GLU A 127 13.47 -7.14 16.01
CA GLU A 127 14.05 -6.41 14.89
C GLU A 127 14.22 -4.91 15.15
N ARG A 128 13.71 -4.41 16.29
CA ARG A 128 13.85 -3.00 16.70
C ARG A 128 13.18 -2.02 15.75
N TRP A 129 12.04 -2.37 15.19
CA TRP A 129 11.18 -1.43 14.51
C TRP A 129 10.54 -0.47 15.50
N LYS A 130 10.25 0.73 15.04
CA LYS A 130 9.49 1.72 15.80
C LYS A 130 8.03 1.71 15.33
N GLU A 131 7.11 1.60 16.28
CA GLU A 131 5.69 1.74 15.97
C GLU A 131 5.39 3.21 15.73
N VAL A 132 4.68 3.50 14.64
CA VAL A 132 4.17 4.83 14.32
C VAL A 132 2.73 4.93 14.78
N ALA A 133 1.88 3.97 14.40
CA ALA A 133 0.47 3.96 14.76
C ALA A 133 -0.16 2.57 14.77
N LEU A 134 -1.21 2.46 15.58
CA LEU A 134 -2.30 1.54 15.40
C LEU A 134 -3.52 2.37 15.02
N PHE A 135 -4.09 2.16 13.85
CA PHE A 135 -5.25 2.90 13.37
C PHE A 135 -6.31 1.97 12.77
N LYS A 136 -7.51 2.46 12.64
CA LYS A 136 -8.64 1.74 12.05
C LYS A 136 -9.04 2.35 10.73
N SER A 137 -9.73 1.57 9.90
CA SER A 137 -10.40 2.11 8.73
C SER A 137 -11.61 2.94 9.15
N TYR A 138 -11.94 3.94 8.36
CA TYR A 138 -13.23 4.63 8.42
C TYR A 138 -14.25 3.82 7.63
N GLU A 139 -15.40 3.52 8.20
CA GLU A 139 -16.44 2.73 7.56
C GLU A 139 -17.82 3.40 7.57
N LEU A 140 -18.59 3.14 6.52
CA LEU A 140 -19.99 3.53 6.38
C LEU A 140 -20.79 2.40 5.75
N PRO A 141 -21.89 1.91 6.35
CA PRO A 141 -22.83 1.01 5.69
C PRO A 141 -23.44 1.68 4.46
N SER A 142 -23.56 0.96 3.35
CA SER A 142 -24.04 1.52 2.08
C SER A 142 -25.53 1.88 2.08
N ASP A 143 -26.30 1.36 3.04
CA ASP A 143 -27.74 1.64 3.24
C ASP A 143 -28.00 2.89 4.11
N LYS A 144 -26.98 3.51 4.69
CA LYS A 144 -27.16 4.64 5.61
C LYS A 144 -26.96 6.00 4.95
N GLY A 145 -28.02 6.81 4.99
CA GLY A 145 -27.93 8.26 4.83
C GLY A 145 -27.57 8.77 3.43
N LEU A 146 -27.59 7.89 2.41
CA LEU A 146 -27.22 8.24 1.05
C LEU A 146 -28.39 8.71 0.19
N ASP A 147 -29.57 8.92 0.77
CA ASP A 147 -30.73 9.46 0.08
C ASP A 147 -30.53 10.96 -0.16
N ASN A 148 -30.80 11.41 -1.39
CA ASN A 148 -30.66 12.81 -1.83
C ASN A 148 -29.23 13.37 -1.96
N ILE A 149 -28.20 12.54 -2.05
CA ILE A 149 -26.84 13.00 -2.37
C ILE A 149 -26.80 13.49 -3.83
N LYS A 150 -26.38 14.74 -4.02
CA LYS A 150 -26.18 15.29 -5.36
C LYS A 150 -24.95 14.66 -6.00
N THR A 151 -25.15 14.01 -7.14
CA THR A 151 -24.07 13.54 -8.00
C THR A 151 -23.65 14.67 -8.93
N THR A 152 -22.49 15.28 -8.69
CA THR A 152 -21.97 16.38 -9.50
C THR A 152 -20.72 15.98 -10.25
N ILE A 153 -20.07 14.89 -9.86
CA ILE A 153 -18.85 14.38 -10.47
C ILE A 153 -19.19 13.17 -11.34
N GLN A 154 -18.66 13.20 -12.56
CA GLN A 154 -18.70 12.08 -13.49
C GLN A 154 -17.46 11.22 -13.28
N PHE A 155 -17.64 9.89 -13.28
CA PHE A 155 -16.61 8.86 -13.15
C PHE A 155 -16.53 8.11 -14.48
N ASP A 156 -15.47 8.30 -15.23
CA ASP A 156 -15.21 7.60 -16.47
C ASP A 156 -14.15 6.52 -16.25
N GLU A 157 -14.54 5.25 -16.34
CA GLU A 157 -13.61 4.12 -16.15
C GLU A 157 -12.55 4.10 -17.24
N ILE A 158 -11.28 4.08 -16.85
CA ILE A 158 -10.13 3.98 -17.75
C ILE A 158 -9.68 2.52 -17.78
N LYS A 159 -9.89 1.85 -18.90
CA LYS A 159 -9.39 0.49 -19.13
C LYS A 159 -8.00 0.48 -19.75
N ASP A 160 -7.76 1.42 -20.65
CA ASP A 160 -6.48 1.65 -21.30
C ASP A 160 -6.11 3.11 -21.17
N ILE A 161 -4.91 3.39 -20.68
CA ILE A 161 -4.45 4.76 -20.48
C ILE A 161 -3.82 5.29 -21.78
N ASP A 162 -4.43 6.28 -22.36
CA ASP A 162 -3.91 6.97 -23.53
C ASP A 162 -2.92 8.11 -23.15
N TYR A 163 -2.36 8.75 -24.18
CA TYR A 163 -1.39 9.83 -23.98
C TYR A 163 -1.99 11.03 -23.24
N GLU A 164 -3.25 11.35 -23.46
CA GLU A 164 -3.92 12.49 -22.83
C GLU A 164 -4.10 12.26 -21.32
N HIS A 165 -4.56 11.07 -20.93
CA HIS A 165 -4.65 10.67 -19.53
C HIS A 165 -3.28 10.61 -18.85
N LEU A 166 -2.27 10.06 -19.55
CA LEU A 166 -0.89 10.03 -19.02
C LEU A 166 -0.36 11.43 -18.73
N PHE A 167 -0.54 12.37 -19.68
CA PHE A 167 -0.08 13.74 -19.54
C PHE A 167 -0.79 14.45 -18.39
N ARG A 168 -2.12 14.39 -18.33
CA ARG A 168 -2.91 15.00 -17.25
C ARG A 168 -2.58 14.44 -15.87
N LEU A 169 -2.48 13.10 -15.75
CA LEU A 169 -2.09 12.47 -14.49
C LEU A 169 -0.70 12.92 -14.04
N SER A 170 0.25 13.02 -14.98
CA SER A 170 1.61 13.50 -14.70
C SER A 170 1.62 14.94 -14.17
N GLU A 171 0.87 15.84 -14.80
CA GLU A 171 0.76 17.21 -14.35
C GLU A 171 0.12 17.33 -12.96
N MET A 172 -0.95 16.58 -12.71
CA MET A 172 -1.62 16.57 -11.41
C MET A 172 -0.70 16.04 -10.30
N LEU A 173 0.00 14.93 -10.53
CA LEU A 173 0.93 14.37 -9.56
C LEU A 173 2.12 15.30 -9.30
N ALA A 174 2.61 16.01 -10.32
CA ALA A 174 3.70 16.97 -10.16
C ALA A 174 3.27 18.24 -9.40
N SER A 175 1.99 18.63 -9.51
CA SER A 175 1.44 19.83 -8.85
C SER A 175 0.71 19.52 -7.54
N GLU A 176 0.69 18.25 -7.09
CA GLU A 176 -0.03 17.83 -5.88
C GLU A 176 0.42 18.63 -4.66
N SER A 177 -0.51 19.38 -4.08
CA SER A 177 -0.32 20.06 -2.82
C SER A 177 -0.91 19.23 -1.68
N VAL A 178 -0.04 18.58 -0.92
CA VAL A 178 -0.42 17.78 0.26
C VAL A 178 -0.03 18.55 1.51
N MET A 179 -0.95 18.69 2.44
CA MET A 179 -0.72 19.40 3.71
C MET A 179 0.08 18.57 4.72
N ASN A 180 0.10 17.25 4.57
CA ASN A 180 0.81 16.36 5.47
C ASN A 180 2.32 16.41 5.24
N GLU A 181 3.10 16.36 6.31
CA GLU A 181 4.56 16.44 6.27
C GLU A 181 5.23 15.15 5.77
N VAL A 182 4.53 14.01 5.88
CA VAL A 182 5.03 12.69 5.45
C VAL A 182 4.07 12.08 4.44
N ARG A 183 4.58 11.72 3.28
CA ARG A 183 3.84 11.00 2.25
C ARG A 183 4.76 10.16 1.38
N LEU A 184 4.21 9.16 0.72
CA LEU A 184 4.94 8.42 -0.29
C LEU A 184 5.04 9.22 -1.58
N GLU A 185 6.23 9.21 -2.19
CA GLU A 185 6.41 9.80 -3.51
C GLU A 185 5.61 8.99 -4.53
N THR A 186 4.77 9.68 -5.29
CA THR A 186 3.92 9.06 -6.29
C THR A 186 4.16 9.73 -7.64
N ASN A 187 4.27 8.92 -8.68
CA ASN A 187 4.41 9.37 -10.06
C ASN A 187 3.57 8.49 -11.00
N THR A 188 3.45 8.90 -12.25
CA THR A 188 2.65 8.19 -13.27
C THR A 188 3.09 6.74 -13.46
N ASN A 189 4.40 6.48 -13.50
CA ASN A 189 4.91 5.12 -13.64
C ASN A 189 4.49 4.23 -12.47
N TYR A 190 4.50 4.77 -11.24
CA TYR A 190 4.02 4.03 -10.08
C TYR A 190 2.53 3.70 -10.21
N TRP A 191 1.67 4.66 -10.57
CA TRP A 191 0.24 4.44 -10.74
C TRP A 191 -0.07 3.35 -11.78
N ILE A 192 0.57 3.42 -12.95
CA ILE A 192 0.41 2.41 -14.00
C ILE A 192 0.89 1.04 -13.49
N SER A 193 2.10 0.99 -12.98
CA SER A 193 2.72 -0.26 -12.53
C SER A 193 1.94 -0.90 -11.38
N ARG A 194 1.47 -0.08 -10.43
CA ARG A 194 0.80 -0.54 -9.21
C ARG A 194 -0.63 -0.99 -9.48
N TYR A 195 -1.38 -0.21 -10.28
CA TYR A 195 -2.81 -0.41 -10.42
C TYR A 195 -3.23 -1.02 -11.74
N MET A 196 -2.66 -0.60 -12.86
CA MET A 196 -3.07 -1.11 -14.17
C MET A 196 -2.36 -2.41 -14.56
N LEU A 197 -1.09 -2.57 -14.18
CA LEU A 197 -0.30 -3.77 -14.49
C LEU A 197 -0.31 -4.83 -13.38
N ASN A 198 -1.09 -4.64 -12.33
CA ASN A 198 -1.23 -5.65 -11.28
C ASN A 198 -2.00 -6.87 -11.84
N PRO A 199 -1.39 -8.08 -11.83
CA PRO A 199 -2.00 -9.25 -12.47
C PRO A 199 -3.09 -9.92 -11.60
N GLN A 200 -3.19 -9.57 -10.33
CA GLN A 200 -4.04 -10.30 -9.38
C GLN A 200 -5.17 -9.45 -8.78
N THR A 201 -4.98 -8.14 -8.68
CA THR A 201 -5.97 -7.27 -8.06
C THR A 201 -6.72 -6.49 -9.13
N PRO A 202 -8.05 -6.68 -9.26
CA PRO A 202 -8.86 -5.94 -10.21
C PRO A 202 -9.16 -4.54 -9.66
N TYR A 203 -8.22 -3.62 -9.85
CA TYR A 203 -8.48 -2.20 -9.56
C TYR A 203 -9.34 -1.59 -10.66
N LEU A 204 -10.17 -0.63 -10.27
CA LEU A 204 -10.92 0.24 -11.18
C LEU A 204 -10.28 1.63 -11.12
N LEU A 205 -9.81 2.09 -12.26
CA LEU A 205 -9.24 3.44 -12.41
C LEU A 205 -10.27 4.34 -13.08
N TYR A 206 -10.55 5.49 -12.47
CA TYR A 206 -11.48 6.48 -12.97
C TYR A 206 -10.80 7.81 -13.26
N ALA A 207 -11.13 8.40 -14.42
CA ALA A 207 -10.98 9.83 -14.63
C ALA A 207 -12.20 10.55 -14.06
N LEU A 208 -11.97 11.63 -13.34
CA LEU A 208 -13.01 12.41 -12.70
C LEU A 208 -13.20 13.73 -13.43
N SER A 209 -14.46 14.08 -13.72
CA SER A 209 -14.79 15.37 -14.31
C SER A 209 -16.01 16.02 -13.64
N LYS A 210 -16.05 17.36 -13.67
CA LYS A 210 -17.18 18.17 -13.23
C LYS A 210 -17.61 19.11 -14.35
N CYS A 211 -18.84 18.98 -14.82
CA CYS A 211 -19.35 19.75 -15.96
C CYS A 211 -18.42 19.66 -17.21
N GLY A 212 -17.87 18.48 -17.48
CA GLY A 212 -16.96 18.23 -18.59
C GLY A 212 -15.51 18.71 -18.38
N VAL A 213 -15.20 19.31 -17.24
CA VAL A 213 -13.84 19.73 -16.88
C VAL A 213 -13.15 18.63 -16.10
N PRO A 214 -12.00 18.09 -16.54
CA PRO A 214 -11.22 17.12 -15.78
C PRO A 214 -10.76 17.69 -14.44
N ILE A 215 -10.98 16.96 -13.36
CA ILE A 215 -10.64 17.39 -11.99
C ILE A 215 -9.73 16.43 -11.25
N GLY A 216 -9.54 15.19 -11.73
CA GLY A 216 -8.70 14.24 -11.02
C GLY A 216 -8.79 12.81 -11.51
N TYR A 217 -8.18 11.94 -10.73
CA TYR A 217 -8.20 10.49 -10.92
C TYR A 217 -8.44 9.79 -9.59
N MET A 218 -9.06 8.60 -9.64
CA MET A 218 -9.33 7.79 -8.47
C MET A 218 -9.14 6.32 -8.81
N VAL A 219 -8.53 5.59 -7.89
CA VAL A 219 -8.40 4.12 -7.94
C VAL A 219 -9.27 3.52 -6.87
N THR A 220 -10.10 2.57 -7.24
CA THR A 220 -10.99 1.87 -6.32
C THR A 220 -10.82 0.36 -6.42
N LYS A 221 -11.33 -0.35 -5.42
CA LYS A 221 -11.31 -1.81 -5.36
C LYS A 221 -12.50 -2.30 -4.56
N ARG A 222 -13.14 -3.38 -5.02
CA ARG A 222 -14.12 -4.12 -4.22
C ARG A 222 -13.46 -5.31 -3.57
N TYR A 223 -13.75 -5.54 -2.31
CA TYR A 223 -13.18 -6.62 -1.51
C TYR A 223 -14.25 -7.35 -0.71
N LYS A 224 -14.25 -8.69 -0.78
CA LYS A 224 -15.17 -9.53 -0.01
C LYS A 224 -14.49 -10.08 1.24
N ASN A 225 -15.15 -9.90 2.39
CA ASN A 225 -14.69 -10.44 3.66
C ASN A 225 -15.90 -10.85 4.52
N ASN A 226 -15.87 -12.08 5.04
CA ASN A 226 -16.92 -12.64 5.90
C ASN A 226 -18.35 -12.48 5.34
N GLY A 227 -18.50 -12.63 4.02
CA GLY A 227 -19.79 -12.53 3.32
C GLY A 227 -20.20 -11.11 2.93
N ASN A 228 -19.54 -10.07 3.42
CA ASN A 228 -19.79 -8.68 3.08
C ASN A 228 -18.87 -8.21 1.95
N CYS A 229 -19.38 -7.33 1.11
CA CYS A 229 -18.62 -6.62 0.08
C CYS A 229 -18.27 -5.21 0.58
N TYR A 230 -16.99 -4.89 0.53
CA TYR A 230 -16.46 -3.56 0.86
C TYR A 230 -16.01 -2.85 -0.40
N SER A 231 -16.33 -1.56 -0.53
CA SER A 231 -15.79 -0.70 -1.58
C SER A 231 -14.74 0.23 -0.98
N HIS A 232 -13.53 0.20 -1.55
CA HIS A 232 -12.38 0.96 -1.09
C HIS A 232 -12.01 2.05 -2.11
N ILE A 233 -11.75 3.27 -1.65
CA ILE A 233 -10.90 4.21 -2.37
C ILE A 233 -9.45 3.86 -2.01
N VAL A 234 -8.73 3.36 -3.00
CA VAL A 234 -7.37 2.85 -2.82
C VAL A 234 -6.34 3.97 -2.96
N ASP A 235 -6.56 4.87 -3.93
CA ASP A 235 -5.73 6.04 -4.16
C ASP A 235 -6.53 7.13 -4.91
N TYR A 236 -6.09 8.38 -4.84
CA TYR A 236 -6.71 9.50 -5.54
C TYR A 236 -5.74 10.66 -5.72
N ILE A 237 -5.99 11.44 -6.76
CA ILE A 237 -5.37 12.74 -7.02
C ILE A 237 -6.42 13.72 -7.55
N LEU A 238 -6.48 14.91 -7.00
CA LEU A 238 -7.37 15.99 -7.44
C LEU A 238 -6.58 17.24 -7.80
N SER A 239 -7.01 17.96 -8.83
CA SER A 239 -6.44 19.24 -9.23
C SER A 239 -6.67 20.33 -8.18
N ASP A 240 -7.76 20.21 -7.42
CA ASP A 240 -8.13 21.10 -6.32
C ASP A 240 -8.88 20.29 -5.24
N ASN A 241 -8.39 20.36 -4.03
CA ASN A 241 -8.99 19.67 -2.88
C ASN A 241 -10.40 20.16 -2.51
N SER A 242 -10.83 21.33 -3.03
CA SER A 242 -12.20 21.82 -2.84
C SER A 242 -13.26 20.92 -3.49
N TYR A 243 -12.88 20.05 -4.42
CA TYR A 243 -13.77 19.07 -5.03
C TYR A 243 -14.01 17.82 -4.14
N MET A 244 -13.28 17.63 -3.05
CA MET A 244 -13.29 16.38 -2.28
C MET A 244 -14.69 15.99 -1.76
N ASP A 245 -15.44 16.94 -1.19
CA ASP A 245 -16.79 16.66 -0.69
C ASP A 245 -17.73 16.18 -1.82
N ASP A 246 -17.66 16.81 -3.00
CA ASP A 246 -18.45 16.41 -4.17
C ASP A 246 -18.00 15.05 -4.73
N VAL A 247 -16.70 14.78 -4.73
CA VAL A 247 -16.14 13.49 -5.19
C VAL A 247 -16.61 12.37 -4.28
N ILE A 248 -16.48 12.51 -2.97
CA ILE A 248 -16.94 11.50 -2.00
C ILE A 248 -18.43 11.27 -2.13
N SER A 249 -19.23 12.33 -2.15
CA SER A 249 -20.71 12.23 -2.29
C SER A 249 -21.12 11.50 -3.58
N SER A 250 -20.50 11.87 -4.70
CA SER A 250 -20.79 11.22 -6.00
C SER A 250 -20.36 9.75 -6.02
N TYR A 251 -19.18 9.44 -5.44
CA TYR A 251 -18.69 8.07 -5.33
C TYR A 251 -19.65 7.20 -4.52
N LEU A 252 -20.04 7.64 -3.33
CA LEU A 252 -20.97 6.91 -2.47
C LEU A 252 -22.28 6.61 -3.19
N ASN A 253 -22.84 7.59 -3.90
CA ASN A 253 -24.07 7.39 -4.64
C ASN A 253 -23.92 6.39 -5.79
N ASN A 254 -22.79 6.40 -6.48
CA ASN A 254 -22.54 5.50 -7.61
C ASN A 254 -22.28 4.04 -7.16
N GLU A 255 -21.64 3.84 -6.01
CA GLU A 255 -21.20 2.54 -5.53
C GLU A 255 -22.15 1.85 -4.53
N LYS A 256 -23.14 2.56 -3.96
CA LYS A 256 -24.00 2.03 -2.89
C LYS A 256 -24.76 0.74 -3.22
N ALA A 257 -25.04 0.48 -4.49
CA ALA A 257 -25.71 -0.75 -4.93
C ALA A 257 -24.75 -1.94 -5.10
N GLU A 258 -23.44 -1.70 -5.08
CA GLU A 258 -22.40 -2.66 -5.41
C GLU A 258 -21.64 -3.20 -4.19
N CYS A 259 -21.91 -2.63 -3.01
CA CYS A 259 -21.22 -3.00 -1.77
C CYS A 259 -22.15 -2.92 -0.56
N ASP A 260 -21.76 -3.61 0.51
CA ASP A 260 -22.45 -3.54 1.81
C ASP A 260 -21.87 -2.43 2.68
N TYR A 261 -20.57 -2.14 2.50
CA TYR A 261 -19.82 -1.14 3.25
C TYR A 261 -18.87 -0.37 2.36
N PHE A 262 -18.71 0.91 2.65
CA PHE A 262 -17.55 1.68 2.22
C PHE A 262 -16.49 1.63 3.31
N SER A 263 -15.22 1.51 2.93
CA SER A 263 -14.13 1.45 3.89
C SER A 263 -12.89 2.16 3.34
N PHE A 264 -12.38 3.15 4.07
CA PHE A 264 -11.27 4.00 3.65
C PHE A 264 -10.24 4.14 4.76
N TRP A 265 -9.01 4.44 4.36
CA TRP A 265 -7.98 4.86 5.29
C TRP A 265 -7.99 6.37 5.51
N LYS A 266 -7.04 6.84 6.34
CA LYS A 266 -6.88 8.23 6.75
C LYS A 266 -6.82 9.22 5.57
N GLY A 267 -6.11 8.89 4.49
CA GLY A 267 -5.85 9.84 3.40
C GLY A 267 -5.04 11.06 3.86
N ASP A 268 -5.35 12.21 3.29
CA ASP A 268 -4.91 13.51 3.82
C ASP A 268 -5.99 14.16 4.70
N SER A 269 -5.67 15.28 5.32
CA SER A 269 -6.58 15.97 6.24
C SER A 269 -7.85 16.51 5.58
N VAL A 270 -7.84 16.76 4.26
CA VAL A 270 -9.03 17.19 3.52
C VAL A 270 -9.94 16.00 3.26
N PHE A 271 -9.37 14.89 2.83
CA PHE A 271 -10.09 13.63 2.63
C PHE A 271 -10.75 13.16 3.94
N GLU A 272 -9.99 13.15 5.03
CA GLU A 272 -10.46 12.75 6.36
C GLU A 272 -11.68 13.56 6.80
N ARG A 273 -11.64 14.89 6.68
CA ARG A 273 -12.79 15.75 6.98
C ARG A 273 -14.01 15.47 6.09
N SER A 274 -13.79 15.17 4.81
CA SER A 274 -14.88 14.89 3.87
C SER A 274 -15.59 13.56 4.17
N ILE A 275 -14.85 12.52 4.53
CA ILE A 275 -15.46 11.24 4.92
C ILE A 275 -16.18 11.35 6.28
N GLU A 276 -15.64 12.08 7.25
CA GLU A 276 -16.30 12.34 8.53
C GLU A 276 -17.64 13.09 8.36
N LYS A 277 -17.65 14.14 7.53
CA LYS A 277 -18.90 14.86 7.17
C LYS A 277 -19.93 13.93 6.50
N SER A 278 -19.48 12.94 5.77
CA SER A 278 -20.34 11.95 5.11
C SER A 278 -20.85 10.87 6.06
N GLY A 279 -20.51 10.93 7.35
CA GLY A 279 -20.99 10.03 8.38
C GLY A 279 -20.16 8.77 8.59
N PHE A 280 -18.95 8.71 8.02
CA PHE A 280 -18.02 7.63 8.31
C PHE A 280 -17.54 7.68 9.76
N VAL A 281 -17.34 6.51 10.33
CA VAL A 281 -16.80 6.34 11.68
C VAL A 281 -15.59 5.41 11.66
N GLU A 282 -14.64 5.67 12.54
CA GLU A 282 -13.45 4.86 12.70
C GLU A 282 -13.77 3.57 13.46
N THR A 283 -14.15 2.50 12.75
CA THR A 283 -14.55 1.21 13.36
C THR A 283 -13.98 -0.02 12.65
N GLY A 284 -13.42 0.14 11.48
CA GLY A 284 -13.05 -0.95 10.60
C GLY A 284 -11.83 -1.76 11.03
N PHE A 285 -11.09 -2.25 10.04
CA PHE A 285 -9.93 -3.11 10.27
C PHE A 285 -8.80 -2.37 10.97
N GLU A 286 -8.23 -3.00 12.00
CA GLU A 286 -7.02 -2.51 12.66
C GLU A 286 -5.80 -2.72 11.76
N THR A 287 -5.01 -1.67 11.63
CA THR A 287 -3.77 -1.65 10.85
C THR A 287 -2.64 -1.06 11.68
N PHE A 288 -1.51 -1.73 11.67
CA PHE A 288 -0.28 -1.24 12.31
C PHE A 288 0.61 -0.61 11.25
N LEU A 289 1.13 0.57 11.54
CA LEU A 289 2.20 1.18 10.78
C LEU A 289 3.46 1.17 11.65
N ALA A 290 4.55 0.63 11.12
CA ALA A 290 5.85 0.64 11.78
C ALA A 290 6.97 0.98 10.79
N ILE A 291 8.07 1.51 11.30
CA ILE A 291 9.25 1.86 10.52
C ILE A 291 10.51 1.21 11.10
N LYS A 292 11.43 0.82 10.21
CA LYS A 292 12.79 0.41 10.52
C LYS A 292 13.77 1.45 10.01
N LEU A 293 14.50 2.06 10.92
CA LEU A 293 15.57 2.99 10.56
C LEU A 293 16.83 2.19 10.20
N LEU A 294 17.29 2.34 8.98
CA LEU A 294 18.59 1.84 8.52
C LEU A 294 19.65 2.92 8.66
N ASP A 295 19.28 4.17 8.41
CA ASP A 295 20.11 5.35 8.68
C ASP A 295 19.75 5.94 10.04
N LYS A 296 20.65 5.80 11.01
CA LYS A 296 20.45 6.30 12.39
C LYS A 296 20.69 7.80 12.54
N SER A 297 21.22 8.45 11.51
CA SER A 297 21.54 9.88 11.51
C SER A 297 20.37 10.77 11.04
N LEU A 298 19.21 10.17 10.71
CA LEU A 298 18.04 10.91 10.24
C LEU A 298 17.53 11.90 11.29
N SER A 299 17.48 13.17 10.90
CA SER A 299 16.95 14.27 11.71
C SER A 299 15.41 14.33 11.74
N GLU A 300 14.75 13.63 10.81
CA GLU A 300 13.30 13.64 10.59
C GLU A 300 12.56 12.62 11.46
N LEU A 301 13.22 11.97 12.40
CA LEU A 301 12.65 10.86 13.16
C LEU A 301 11.36 11.25 13.91
N ASP A 302 11.34 12.41 14.56
CA ASP A 302 10.16 12.85 15.32
C ASP A 302 8.94 13.05 14.41
N VAL A 303 9.16 13.56 13.21
CA VAL A 303 8.10 13.76 12.19
C VAL A 303 7.60 12.41 11.68
N LEU A 304 8.51 11.45 11.45
CA LEU A 304 8.16 10.10 11.00
C LEU A 304 7.40 9.29 12.06
N LEU A 305 7.60 9.58 13.35
CA LEU A 305 6.94 8.87 14.44
C LEU A 305 5.59 9.47 14.83
N ASP A 306 5.27 10.65 14.34
CA ASP A 306 3.98 11.29 14.55
C ASP A 306 3.02 10.95 13.39
N PHE A 307 2.00 10.13 13.70
CA PHE A 307 1.04 9.66 12.71
C PHE A 307 0.20 10.77 12.08
N ASP A 308 -0.04 11.86 12.77
CA ASP A 308 -0.82 13.00 12.26
C ASP A 308 -0.11 13.69 11.09
N ASN A 309 1.21 13.53 10.98
CA ASN A 309 1.98 14.02 9.86
C ASN A 309 1.82 13.18 8.58
N TRP A 310 1.31 11.95 8.67
CA TRP A 310 1.23 11.03 7.55
C TRP A 310 -0.02 11.24 6.69
N ARG A 311 0.18 11.34 5.38
CA ARG A 311 -0.85 11.01 4.39
C ARG A 311 -0.68 9.54 4.01
N LEU A 312 -1.68 8.72 4.28
CA LEU A 312 -1.70 7.31 3.92
C LEU A 312 -2.97 6.97 3.17
N VAL A 313 -2.82 6.32 2.03
CA VAL A 313 -3.91 5.72 1.29
C VAL A 313 -3.76 4.19 1.31
N MET A 314 -4.83 3.46 1.03
CA MET A 314 -4.79 1.99 1.04
C MET A 314 -3.76 1.42 0.05
N GLY A 315 -3.54 2.10 -1.09
CA GLY A 315 -2.52 1.74 -2.07
C GLY A 315 -1.08 1.83 -1.60
N ASP A 316 -0.83 2.44 -0.45
CA ASP A 316 0.51 2.52 0.15
C ASP A 316 0.96 1.22 0.81
N SER A 317 0.04 0.29 1.03
CA SER A 317 0.34 -1.03 1.58
C SER A 317 0.33 -2.12 0.49
N ASP A 318 0.81 -3.30 0.83
CA ASP A 318 0.74 -4.50 -0.01
C ASP A 318 -0.58 -5.28 0.15
N ALA A 319 -1.44 -4.87 1.08
CA ALA A 319 -2.72 -5.54 1.37
C ALA A 319 -3.86 -5.10 0.43
N PHE A 320 -3.76 -3.94 -0.21
CA PHE A 320 -4.81 -3.34 -1.02
C PHE A 320 -4.40 -3.12 -2.47
#